data_6cc14e9cbe0e712ec46775f7248d8841
#
_entry.id   6cc14e9cbe0e712ec46775f7248d8841
#
_cell.length_a   1.000
_cell.length_b   1.000
_cell.length_c   1.000
_cell.angle_alpha   90.00
_cell.angle_beta   90.00
_cell.angle_gamma   90.00
#
_symmetry.space_group_name_H-M   'P 1'
#
loop_
_entity.id
_entity.type
_entity.pdbx_description
1 polymer ?
#
loop_
_entity_poly.entity_id
_entity_poly.type
_entity_poly.pdbx_seq_one_letter_code
_entity_poly.pdbx_strand_id
1 'polypeptide(L)'
;FKKATVFNIMFEGFITYGGMNGRDMGALAVGLNESTEFNYLESRIEQVAFLGKKLVEYGVPVQQPFGGHAIFLDANKFVPSIPRDEYRAQALAIELYVVGGIRGVEIGTVLADRDPFTRKNRYPELELVRLAIPRRTYTNNHMAYVAATLKNIYDSRDEAKSGYVIVDEAPIMRHFTAKFSKI
;
A
#
# COMPACT_ATOMS: atom_id res chain seq x y z
N PHE A 1 -6.73 3.52 -29.68
CA PHE A 1 -5.43 2.89 -29.66
C PHE A 1 -4.58 3.32 -28.45
N LYS A 2 -4.25 4.64 -28.30
CA LYS A 2 -3.45 5.16 -27.17
C LYS A 2 -3.94 4.71 -25.79
N LYS A 3 -5.25 4.73 -25.53
CA LYS A 3 -5.81 4.27 -24.23
C LYS A 3 -5.55 2.79 -23.99
N ALA A 4 -5.75 1.94 -25.01
CA ALA A 4 -5.48 0.51 -24.91
C ALA A 4 -3.99 0.25 -24.65
N THR A 5 -3.10 0.99 -25.29
CA THR A 5 -1.65 0.91 -25.07
C THR A 5 -1.28 1.24 -23.62
N VAL A 6 -1.85 2.34 -23.07
CA VAL A 6 -1.61 2.71 -21.66
C VAL A 6 -2.10 1.63 -20.71
N PHE A 7 -3.28 1.06 -20.94
CA PHE A 7 -3.78 -0.05 -20.13
C PHE A 7 -2.89 -1.28 -20.18
N ASN A 8 -2.44 -1.66 -21.38
CA ASN A 8 -1.52 -2.80 -21.52
C ASN A 8 -0.21 -2.56 -20.76
N ILE A 9 0.37 -1.36 -20.82
CA ILE A 9 1.59 -1.03 -20.09
C ILE A 9 1.35 -1.10 -18.57
N MET A 10 0.22 -0.60 -18.09
CA MET A 10 -0.09 -0.60 -16.65
C MET A 10 -0.32 -2.01 -16.09
N PHE A 11 -1.02 -2.87 -16.80
CA PHE A 11 -1.44 -4.19 -16.30
C PHE A 11 -0.55 -5.33 -16.73
N GLU A 12 0.00 -5.28 -17.94
CA GLU A 12 0.79 -6.35 -18.52
C GLU A 12 2.29 -6.00 -18.57
N GLY A 13 2.66 -4.73 -18.40
CA GLY A 13 4.02 -4.25 -18.55
C GLY A 13 4.52 -4.19 -20.00
N PHE A 14 3.69 -4.56 -20.99
CA PHE A 14 4.03 -4.61 -22.40
C PHE A 14 2.99 -3.92 -23.27
N ILE A 15 3.45 -3.36 -24.39
CA ILE A 15 2.56 -2.81 -25.42
C ILE A 15 1.89 -3.94 -26.20
N THR A 16 2.60 -5.06 -26.37
CA THR A 16 2.11 -6.27 -27.01
C THR A 16 2.24 -7.44 -26.04
N TYR A 17 1.21 -8.28 -25.96
CA TYR A 17 1.22 -9.47 -25.13
C TYR A 17 1.79 -10.64 -25.91
N GLY A 18 2.86 -11.24 -25.38
CA GLY A 18 3.52 -12.39 -25.98
C GLY A 18 3.48 -13.68 -25.13
N GLY A 19 2.86 -13.61 -23.94
CA GLY A 19 2.88 -14.71 -22.97
C GLY A 19 4.25 -14.89 -22.30
N MET A 20 4.35 -15.91 -21.45
CA MET A 20 5.59 -16.25 -20.75
C MET A 20 6.47 -17.13 -21.65
N ASN A 21 7.78 -16.89 -21.62
CA ASN A 21 8.72 -17.80 -22.26
C ASN A 21 8.85 -19.11 -21.47
N GLY A 22 9.39 -20.16 -22.11
CA GLY A 22 9.50 -21.50 -21.51
C GLY A 22 10.31 -21.53 -20.23
N ARG A 23 11.37 -20.73 -20.13
CA ARG A 23 12.19 -20.61 -18.91
C ARG A 23 11.38 -20.05 -17.74
N ASP A 24 10.60 -19.01 -17.98
CA ASP A 24 9.79 -18.36 -16.93
C ASP A 24 8.62 -19.24 -16.51
N MET A 25 8.02 -19.99 -17.45
CA MET A 25 7.02 -21.03 -17.13
C MET A 25 7.60 -22.14 -16.27
N GLY A 26 8.82 -22.61 -16.58
CA GLY A 26 9.54 -23.60 -15.77
C GLY A 26 9.80 -23.07 -14.36
N ALA A 27 10.31 -21.85 -14.24
CA ALA A 27 10.54 -21.20 -12.96
C ALA A 27 9.24 -21.01 -12.15
N LEU A 28 8.14 -20.64 -12.81
CA LEU A 28 6.83 -20.54 -12.18
C LEU A 28 6.34 -21.89 -11.66
N ALA A 29 6.49 -22.96 -12.43
CA ALA A 29 6.08 -24.31 -12.01
C ALA A 29 6.83 -24.77 -10.77
N VAL A 30 8.15 -24.54 -10.70
CA VAL A 30 8.96 -24.82 -9.50
C VAL A 30 8.52 -23.95 -8.33
N GLY A 31 8.36 -22.66 -8.55
CA GLY A 31 7.95 -21.71 -7.51
C GLY A 31 6.55 -21.98 -6.95
N LEU A 32 5.61 -22.46 -7.75
CA LEU A 32 4.28 -22.89 -7.30
C LEU A 32 4.37 -24.10 -6.35
N ASN A 33 5.21 -25.08 -6.67
CA ASN A 33 5.45 -26.23 -5.77
C ASN A 33 6.11 -25.76 -4.46
N GLU A 34 7.19 -24.98 -4.54
CA GLU A 34 7.86 -24.45 -3.34
C GLU A 34 6.91 -23.62 -2.46
N SER A 35 5.99 -22.87 -3.06
CA SER A 35 5.04 -22.02 -2.33
C SER A 35 4.04 -22.78 -1.48
N THR A 36 3.93 -24.10 -1.63
CA THR A 36 3.09 -24.99 -0.81
C THR A 36 3.85 -25.64 0.34
N GLU A 37 5.17 -25.52 0.37
CA GLU A 37 6.01 -26.08 1.43
C GLU A 37 5.74 -25.41 2.78
N PHE A 38 5.59 -26.22 3.83
CA PHE A 38 5.24 -25.73 5.16
C PHE A 38 6.24 -24.69 5.68
N ASN A 39 7.53 -24.96 5.64
CA ASN A 39 8.55 -24.05 6.14
C ASN A 39 8.57 -22.71 5.39
N TYR A 40 8.25 -22.74 4.10
CA TYR A 40 8.13 -21.52 3.31
C TYR A 40 6.93 -20.69 3.74
N LEU A 41 5.77 -21.31 3.91
CA LEU A 41 4.55 -20.65 4.38
C LEU A 41 4.69 -20.15 5.80
N GLU A 42 5.24 -20.95 6.71
CA GLU A 42 5.49 -20.56 8.09
C GLU A 42 6.34 -19.29 8.18
N SER A 43 7.53 -19.29 7.55
CA SER A 43 8.41 -18.13 7.51
C SER A 43 7.73 -16.90 6.95
N ARG A 44 6.88 -17.08 5.94
CA ARG A 44 6.11 -16.02 5.29
C ARG A 44 5.07 -15.40 6.23
N ILE A 45 4.29 -16.25 6.90
CA ILE A 45 3.24 -15.82 7.82
C ILE A 45 3.84 -15.19 9.07
N GLU A 46 4.89 -15.80 9.62
CA GLU A 46 5.57 -15.29 10.81
C GLU A 46 6.18 -13.92 10.60
N GLN A 47 6.75 -13.63 9.43
CA GLN A 47 7.31 -12.33 9.13
C GLN A 47 6.23 -11.23 9.12
N VAL A 48 5.07 -11.51 8.54
CA VAL A 48 3.93 -10.58 8.56
C VAL A 48 3.39 -10.41 9.98
N ALA A 49 3.24 -11.52 10.71
CA ALA A 49 2.78 -11.50 12.08
C ALA A 49 3.75 -10.77 13.01
N PHE A 50 5.06 -10.89 12.80
CA PHE A 50 6.08 -10.16 13.56
C PHE A 50 5.87 -8.64 13.46
N LEU A 51 5.72 -8.10 12.25
CA LEU A 51 5.45 -6.68 12.06
C LEU A 51 4.11 -6.29 12.68
N GLY A 52 3.05 -7.06 12.41
CA GLY A 52 1.71 -6.78 12.92
C GLY A 52 1.64 -6.75 14.44
N LYS A 53 2.23 -7.73 15.12
CA LYS A 53 2.30 -7.79 16.59
C LYS A 53 3.04 -6.59 17.17
N LYS A 54 4.20 -6.22 16.60
CA LYS A 54 4.94 -5.02 17.05
C LYS A 54 4.13 -3.74 16.91
N LEU A 55 3.40 -3.58 15.83
CA LEU A 55 2.55 -2.40 15.63
C LEU A 55 1.41 -2.35 16.66
N VAL A 56 0.80 -3.50 16.96
CA VAL A 56 -0.22 -3.58 18.02
C VAL A 56 0.37 -3.26 19.40
N GLU A 57 1.56 -3.78 19.73
CA GLU A 57 2.29 -3.44 20.97
C GLU A 57 2.54 -1.94 21.09
N TYR A 58 2.81 -1.25 19.99
CA TYR A 58 3.02 0.20 19.93
C TYR A 58 1.72 1.02 19.88
N GLY A 59 0.56 0.36 19.90
CA GLY A 59 -0.74 1.00 19.81
C GLY A 59 -1.08 1.56 18.43
N VAL A 60 -0.29 1.22 17.40
CA VAL A 60 -0.54 1.66 16.02
C VAL A 60 -1.76 0.94 15.46
N PRO A 61 -2.76 1.66 14.96
CA PRO A 61 -3.99 1.06 14.45
C PRO A 61 -3.75 0.29 13.14
N VAL A 62 -3.96 -1.02 13.19
CA VAL A 62 -3.83 -1.95 12.06
C VAL A 62 -5.05 -2.84 11.94
N GLN A 63 -5.34 -3.32 10.74
CA GLN A 63 -6.38 -4.32 10.55
C GLN A 63 -5.92 -5.69 11.09
N GLN A 64 -6.84 -6.38 11.74
CA GLN A 64 -6.67 -7.74 12.26
C GLN A 64 -7.85 -8.62 11.82
N PRO A 65 -7.64 -9.94 11.63
CA PRO A 65 -6.38 -10.68 11.76
C PRO A 65 -5.38 -10.32 10.65
N PHE A 66 -4.08 -10.55 10.91
CA PHE A 66 -3.04 -10.30 9.90
C PHE A 66 -3.12 -11.32 8.77
N GLY A 67 -2.91 -10.85 7.55
CA GLY A 67 -2.83 -11.72 6.38
C GLY A 67 -1.44 -12.30 6.14
N GLY A 68 -1.24 -12.91 4.98
CA GLY A 68 0.01 -13.56 4.60
C GLY A 68 0.94 -12.73 3.70
N HIS A 69 0.61 -11.49 3.35
CA HIS A 69 1.39 -10.74 2.37
C HIS A 69 1.54 -9.24 2.67
N ALA A 70 0.77 -8.70 3.60
CA ALA A 70 0.78 -7.27 3.90
C ALA A 70 0.22 -6.98 5.30
N ILE A 71 0.59 -5.82 5.83
CA ILE A 71 -0.09 -5.15 6.95
C ILE A 71 -0.86 -3.96 6.40
N PHE A 72 -2.05 -3.71 6.93
CA PHE A 72 -2.90 -2.59 6.56
C PHE A 72 -3.06 -1.66 7.77
N LEU A 73 -2.53 -0.44 7.65
CA LEU A 73 -2.71 0.61 8.64
C LEU A 73 -4.09 1.24 8.46
N ASP A 74 -4.82 1.45 9.56
CA ASP A 74 -6.10 2.16 9.56
C ASP A 74 -5.86 3.67 9.66
N ALA A 75 -5.85 4.36 8.52
CA ALA A 75 -5.59 5.79 8.48
C ALA A 75 -6.70 6.62 9.13
N ASN A 76 -7.94 6.11 9.21
CA ASN A 76 -9.02 6.78 9.93
C ASN A 76 -8.71 6.94 11.42
N LYS A 77 -8.06 5.92 12.01
CA LYS A 77 -7.65 5.93 13.43
C LYS A 77 -6.25 6.48 13.64
N PHE A 78 -5.38 6.38 12.63
CA PHE A 78 -4.00 6.83 12.73
C PHE A 78 -3.89 8.36 12.69
N VAL A 79 -4.56 9.02 11.73
CA VAL A 79 -4.54 10.48 11.52
C VAL A 79 -5.97 11.04 11.41
N PRO A 80 -6.78 10.95 12.48
CA PRO A 80 -8.18 11.39 12.44
C PRO A 80 -8.33 12.88 12.19
N SER A 81 -7.30 13.67 12.51
CA SER A 81 -7.27 15.13 12.32
C SER A 81 -7.26 15.56 10.85
N ILE A 82 -6.79 14.71 9.93
CA ILE A 82 -6.81 15.02 8.49
C ILE A 82 -8.19 14.67 7.94
N PRO A 83 -8.91 15.62 7.32
CA PRO A 83 -10.19 15.37 6.65
C PRO A 83 -10.07 14.31 5.53
N ARG A 84 -11.16 13.60 5.24
CA ARG A 84 -11.13 12.54 4.19
C ARG A 84 -10.93 13.10 2.79
N ASP A 85 -11.45 14.28 2.51
CA ASP A 85 -11.27 15.00 1.25
C ASP A 85 -9.85 15.54 1.06
N GLU A 86 -9.05 15.54 2.12
CA GLU A 86 -7.61 15.82 2.09
C GLU A 86 -6.77 14.54 2.02
N TYR A 87 -7.36 13.41 1.66
CA TYR A 87 -6.70 12.13 1.37
C TYR A 87 -5.80 11.62 2.50
N ARG A 88 -6.35 11.43 3.69
CA ARG A 88 -5.62 11.03 4.91
C ARG A 88 -4.73 9.80 4.76
N ALA A 89 -5.19 8.76 4.03
CA ALA A 89 -4.38 7.57 3.79
C ALA A 89 -3.19 7.87 2.87
N GLN A 90 -3.37 8.73 1.88
CA GLN A 90 -2.27 9.21 1.04
C GLN A 90 -1.29 10.09 1.82
N ALA A 91 -1.81 10.96 2.69
CA ALA A 91 -0.98 11.79 3.57
C ALA A 91 -0.09 10.93 4.49
N LEU A 92 -0.67 9.88 5.09
CA LEU A 92 0.08 8.92 5.90
C LEU A 92 1.13 8.16 5.06
N ALA A 93 0.81 7.75 3.83
CA ALA A 93 1.75 7.08 2.95
C ALA A 93 2.94 7.99 2.56
N ILE A 94 2.68 9.27 2.31
CA ILE A 94 3.73 10.27 2.03
C ILE A 94 4.59 10.51 3.26
N GLU A 95 3.99 10.69 4.43
CA GLU A 95 4.71 10.90 5.69
C GLU A 95 5.65 9.73 5.99
N LEU A 96 5.16 8.50 5.82
CA LEU A 96 5.96 7.28 6.00
C LEU A 96 7.17 7.24 5.06
N TYR A 97 6.99 7.71 3.83
CA TYR A 97 8.09 7.79 2.87
C TYR A 97 9.11 8.89 3.24
N VAL A 98 8.63 10.05 3.63
CA VAL A 98 9.50 11.20 3.98
C VAL A 98 10.32 10.91 5.25
N VAL A 99 9.69 10.35 6.27
CA VAL A 99 10.34 10.09 7.57
C VAL A 99 11.22 8.84 7.54
N GLY A 100 10.77 7.79 6.87
CA GLY A 100 11.42 6.47 6.95
C GLY A 100 11.92 5.89 5.63
N GLY A 101 11.71 6.55 4.49
CA GLY A 101 12.01 5.95 3.19
C GLY A 101 11.17 4.72 2.87
N ILE A 102 10.05 4.52 3.58
CA ILE A 102 9.20 3.34 3.48
C ILE A 102 8.02 3.63 2.56
N ARG A 103 7.89 2.85 1.49
CA ARG A 103 6.82 3.02 0.53
C ARG A 103 5.60 2.18 0.89
N GLY A 104 4.52 2.84 1.31
CA GLY A 104 3.19 2.27 1.42
C GLY A 104 2.34 2.54 0.18
N VAL A 105 1.21 1.85 0.06
CA VAL A 105 0.22 2.05 -1.01
C VAL A 105 -1.10 2.46 -0.38
N GLU A 106 -1.62 3.58 -0.81
CA GLU A 106 -2.94 4.05 -0.43
C GLU A 106 -4.03 3.10 -0.94
N ILE A 107 -4.92 2.68 -0.06
CA ILE A 107 -6.10 1.86 -0.34
C ILE A 107 -7.30 2.56 0.32
N GLY A 108 -7.72 3.64 -0.27
CA GLY A 108 -8.78 4.50 0.27
C GLY A 108 -9.41 5.38 -0.79
N THR A 109 -9.60 6.65 -0.48
CA THR A 109 -10.32 7.61 -1.32
C THR A 109 -9.66 7.82 -2.69
N VAL A 110 -8.31 7.78 -2.79
CA VAL A 110 -7.63 7.91 -4.10
C VAL A 110 -7.90 6.69 -4.96
N LEU A 111 -7.73 5.48 -4.40
CA LEU A 111 -7.99 4.22 -5.11
C LEU A 111 -9.46 4.05 -5.48
N ALA A 112 -10.39 4.46 -4.61
CA ALA A 112 -11.83 4.38 -4.86
C ALA A 112 -12.28 5.23 -6.05
N ASP A 113 -11.41 6.17 -6.47
CA ASP A 113 -11.63 7.05 -7.62
C ASP A 113 -12.85 7.98 -7.45
N ARG A 114 -13.20 8.68 -8.50
CA ARG A 114 -14.36 9.55 -8.56
C ARG A 114 -15.58 8.82 -9.12
N ASP A 115 -16.72 9.24 -8.68
CA ASP A 115 -17.95 8.85 -9.35
C ASP A 115 -17.91 9.28 -10.83
N PRO A 116 -18.20 8.39 -11.79
CA PRO A 116 -18.02 8.66 -13.20
C PRO A 116 -18.96 9.77 -13.74
N PHE A 117 -20.11 9.99 -13.08
CA PHE A 117 -21.11 10.95 -13.52
C PHE A 117 -20.97 12.29 -12.79
N THR A 118 -20.89 12.26 -11.45
CA THR A 118 -20.84 13.46 -10.62
C THR A 118 -19.43 14.03 -10.45
N ARG A 119 -18.41 13.24 -10.75
CA ARG A 119 -16.99 13.54 -10.54
C ARG A 119 -16.60 13.82 -9.08
N LYS A 120 -17.49 13.56 -8.12
CA LYS A 120 -17.19 13.64 -6.70
C LYS A 120 -16.36 12.44 -6.26
N ASN A 121 -15.53 12.63 -5.23
CA ASN A 121 -14.79 11.53 -4.61
C ASN A 121 -15.77 10.48 -4.07
N ARG A 122 -15.42 9.22 -4.24
CA ARG A 122 -16.01 8.12 -3.48
C ARG A 122 -15.21 7.94 -2.21
N TYR A 123 -15.93 7.85 -1.10
CA TYR A 123 -15.33 7.68 0.21
C TYR A 123 -15.62 6.25 0.69
N PRO A 124 -14.65 5.33 0.61
CA PRO A 124 -14.83 3.97 1.11
C PRO A 124 -14.93 3.99 2.64
N GLU A 125 -15.53 2.98 3.22
CA GLU A 125 -15.61 2.83 4.68
C GLU A 125 -14.23 2.78 5.32
N LEU A 126 -13.30 2.08 4.68
CA LEU A 126 -11.92 1.91 5.13
C LEU A 126 -10.97 2.81 4.36
N GLU A 127 -10.17 3.57 5.09
CA GLU A 127 -9.04 4.35 4.57
C GLU A 127 -7.75 3.68 5.05
N LEU A 128 -7.06 2.98 4.16
CA LEU A 128 -5.95 2.13 4.53
C LEU A 128 -4.65 2.52 3.84
N VAL A 129 -3.54 2.23 4.51
CA VAL A 129 -2.22 2.19 3.88
C VAL A 129 -1.71 0.74 3.92
N ARG A 130 -1.50 0.15 2.76
CA ARG A 130 -0.97 -1.20 2.63
C ARG A 130 0.56 -1.19 2.64
N LEU A 131 1.14 -1.95 3.55
CA LEU A 131 2.55 -2.28 3.59
C LEU A 131 2.72 -3.70 3.05
N ALA A 132 3.03 -3.82 1.76
CA ALA A 132 3.29 -5.11 1.14
C ALA A 132 4.64 -5.63 1.58
N ILE A 133 4.69 -6.91 1.97
CA ILE A 133 5.91 -7.59 2.39
C ILE A 133 6.24 -8.63 1.32
N PRO A 134 7.13 -8.31 0.36
CA PRO A 134 7.51 -9.25 -0.67
C PRO A 134 8.32 -10.41 -0.08
N ARG A 135 8.16 -11.57 -0.70
CA ARG A 135 8.79 -12.80 -0.23
C ARG A 135 10.31 -12.76 -0.43
N ARG A 136 11.06 -13.26 0.59
CA ARG A 136 12.53 -13.40 0.55
C ARG A 136 13.29 -12.11 0.22
N THR A 137 12.69 -10.95 0.50
CA THR A 137 13.31 -9.64 0.21
C THR A 137 13.81 -8.97 1.47
N TYR A 138 13.00 -8.98 2.52
CA TYR A 138 13.30 -8.31 3.78
C TYR A 138 13.50 -9.28 4.93
N THR A 139 14.28 -8.86 5.91
CA THR A 139 14.50 -9.56 7.18
C THR A 139 13.64 -8.97 8.30
N ASN A 140 13.62 -9.63 9.45
CA ASN A 140 12.96 -9.12 10.64
C ASN A 140 13.54 -7.77 11.13
N ASN A 141 14.82 -7.50 10.86
CA ASN A 141 15.41 -6.19 11.16
C ASN A 141 14.77 -5.05 10.35
N HIS A 142 14.46 -5.31 9.08
CA HIS A 142 13.70 -4.35 8.26
C HIS A 142 12.28 -4.16 8.82
N MET A 143 11.62 -5.24 9.25
CA MET A 143 10.31 -5.15 9.86
C MET A 143 10.35 -4.37 11.20
N ALA A 144 11.38 -4.57 12.00
CA ALA A 144 11.60 -3.81 13.23
C ALA A 144 11.82 -2.32 12.96
N TYR A 145 12.58 -1.98 11.92
CA TYR A 145 12.76 -0.61 11.46
C TYR A 145 11.44 0.03 11.03
N VAL A 146 10.64 -0.67 10.23
CA VAL A 146 9.31 -0.21 9.81
C VAL A 146 8.40 0.05 11.02
N ALA A 147 8.39 -0.88 11.99
CA ALA A 147 7.59 -0.73 13.19
C ALA A 147 8.02 0.49 14.03
N ALA A 148 9.33 0.69 14.22
CA ALA A 148 9.87 1.83 14.95
C ALA A 148 9.56 3.17 14.26
N THR A 149 9.68 3.22 12.94
CA THR A 149 9.32 4.41 12.15
C THR A 149 7.84 4.74 12.30
N LEU A 150 6.96 3.73 12.17
CA LEU A 150 5.52 3.93 12.33
C LEU A 150 5.15 4.36 13.75
N LYS A 151 5.82 3.82 14.76
CA LYS A 151 5.65 4.30 16.14
C LYS A 151 6.02 5.77 16.28
N ASN A 152 7.16 6.18 15.75
CA ASN A 152 7.59 7.58 15.78
C ASN A 152 6.56 8.52 15.12
N ILE A 153 6.05 8.16 13.95
CA ILE A 153 5.03 8.93 13.25
C ILE A 153 3.72 8.96 14.04
N TYR A 154 3.36 7.84 14.67
CA TYR A 154 2.14 7.73 15.46
C TYR A 154 2.22 8.54 16.77
N ASP A 155 3.37 8.57 17.41
CA ASP A 155 3.58 9.37 18.64
C ASP A 155 3.46 10.88 18.35
N SER A 156 3.86 11.33 17.15
CA SER A 156 3.74 12.74 16.70
C SER A 156 2.48 13.02 15.86
N ARG A 157 1.48 12.13 15.84
CA ARG A 157 0.28 12.27 14.99
C ARG A 157 -0.60 13.48 15.30
N ASP A 158 -0.54 13.97 16.54
CA ASP A 158 -1.33 15.11 16.99
C ASP A 158 -0.64 16.46 16.68
N GLU A 159 0.62 16.45 16.24
CA GLU A 159 1.24 17.63 15.67
C GLU A 159 0.52 17.99 14.37
N ALA A 160 0.44 19.29 14.07
CA ALA A 160 -0.31 19.80 12.91
C ALA A 160 0.18 19.14 11.61
N LYS A 161 -0.50 18.09 11.17
CA LYS A 161 -0.25 17.42 9.89
C LYS A 161 -1.24 17.95 8.87
N SER A 162 -0.70 18.38 7.73
CA SER A 162 -1.51 18.83 6.61
C SER A 162 -1.93 17.65 5.75
N GLY A 163 -3.14 17.73 5.21
CA GLY A 163 -3.58 16.87 4.13
C GLY A 163 -3.00 17.31 2.77
N TYR A 164 -3.59 16.79 1.72
CA TYR A 164 -3.18 17.04 0.34
C TYR A 164 -4.40 17.35 -0.54
N VAL A 165 -4.14 18.08 -1.62
CA VAL A 165 -5.09 18.31 -2.71
C VAL A 165 -4.54 17.71 -4.00
N ILE A 166 -5.40 17.11 -4.81
CA ILE A 166 -5.03 16.66 -6.15
C ILE A 166 -5.01 17.87 -7.08
N VAL A 167 -3.85 18.17 -7.68
CA VAL A 167 -3.66 19.28 -8.62
C VAL A 167 -3.74 18.82 -10.08
N ASP A 168 -3.51 17.54 -10.35
CA ASP A 168 -3.59 16.93 -11.68
C ASP A 168 -3.93 15.45 -11.55
N GLU A 169 -4.85 14.95 -12.37
CA GLU A 169 -5.23 13.55 -12.40
C GLU A 169 -5.72 13.11 -13.78
N ALA A 170 -5.46 11.86 -14.15
CA ALA A 170 -6.09 11.28 -15.33
C ALA A 170 -7.60 11.05 -15.09
N PRO A 171 -8.43 11.04 -16.15
CA PRO A 171 -9.88 10.81 -16.05
C PRO A 171 -10.25 9.47 -15.44
N ILE A 172 -9.36 8.49 -15.52
CA ILE A 172 -9.51 7.13 -14.99
C ILE A 172 -8.19 6.69 -14.38
N MET A 173 -8.25 5.82 -13.37
CA MET A 173 -7.06 5.24 -12.71
C MET A 173 -6.12 6.31 -12.12
N ARG A 174 -6.69 7.35 -11.53
CA ARG A 174 -5.94 8.43 -10.89
C ARG A 174 -4.93 7.95 -9.85
N HIS A 175 -5.17 6.79 -9.24
CA HIS A 175 -4.28 6.17 -8.28
C HIS A 175 -2.82 6.05 -8.76
N PHE A 176 -2.61 5.88 -10.08
CA PHE A 176 -1.28 5.78 -10.68
C PHE A 176 -0.75 7.12 -11.22
N THR A 177 -1.58 8.14 -11.35
CA THR A 177 -1.25 9.35 -12.12
C THR A 177 -1.47 10.65 -11.37
N ALA A 178 -2.22 10.62 -10.27
CA ALA A 178 -2.54 11.83 -9.52
C ALA A 178 -1.29 12.51 -8.98
N LYS A 179 -1.23 13.83 -9.14
CA LYS A 179 -0.23 14.70 -8.53
C LYS A 179 -0.85 15.44 -7.37
N PHE A 180 -0.12 15.49 -6.28
CA PHE A 180 -0.58 16.08 -5.04
C PHE A 180 0.22 17.32 -4.68
N SER A 181 -0.45 18.30 -4.08
CA SER A 181 0.15 19.43 -3.40
C SER A 181 -0.24 19.39 -1.93
N LYS A 182 0.69 19.73 -1.05
CA LYS A 182 0.41 19.87 0.39
C LYS A 182 -0.45 21.11 0.61
N ILE A 183 -1.44 21.02 1.52
CA ILE A 183 -2.30 22.13 1.95
C ILE A 183 -1.59 22.95 3.03
#